data_ba6e8ac104c5a8c11943f1860bea2fd9
#
_entry.id   ba6e8ac104c5a8c11943f1860bea2fd9
#
_cell.length_a   1.000
_cell.length_b   1.000
_cell.length_c   1.000
_cell.angle_alpha   90.00
_cell.angle_beta   90.00
_cell.angle_gamma   90.00
#
_symmetry.space_group_name_H-M   'P 1'
#
loop_
_entity.id
_entity.type
_entity.pdbx_description
1 polymer ?
#
loop_
_entity_poly.entity_id
_entity_poly.type
_entity_poly.pdbx_seq_one_letter_code
_entity_poly.pdbx_strand_id
1 'polypeptide(L)'
;MTVKMSLNDMNSDKENVYTILEGITSVSACIKSMDEGVPSRDIAEILVDSSKVSGGGDRFRRRLAYLRAKSAEYGFAVRECSGDELATLTSGTTHGGIAARVGQRKIKPLDAANISPHGFYMLFDGIEDPYSFGYSLRSLYAAGADGVIIPGGHLISADSTISRSSAGAYELLPVYSADGGAVVGMFRAAGYRILCSGIRDSVSYLDAGLSRPLVIVMGGEKRGVSSSLAAVCDGCVRIGYGRQFMGSLSTACAVSVLAFEVLRNSGN
;
A
#
# COMPACT_ATOMS: atom_id res chain seq x y z
N MET A 1 4.99 -14.09 -51.09
CA MET A 1 6.29 -14.17 -50.40
C MET A 1 5.99 -14.24 -48.93
N THR A 2 5.91 -15.46 -48.39
CA THR A 2 5.47 -15.74 -46.99
C THR A 2 6.70 -15.71 -46.12
N VAL A 3 6.78 -14.71 -45.23
CA VAL A 3 7.87 -14.60 -44.23
C VAL A 3 7.56 -15.61 -43.13
N LYS A 4 8.33 -16.68 -43.08
CA LYS A 4 8.37 -17.61 -41.93
C LYS A 4 9.05 -16.90 -40.77
N MET A 5 8.28 -16.53 -39.73
CA MET A 5 8.85 -16.20 -38.43
C MET A 5 9.48 -17.47 -37.83
N SER A 6 10.70 -17.37 -37.40
CA SER A 6 11.50 -18.45 -36.82
C SER A 6 10.97 -18.80 -35.44
N LEU A 7 10.93 -20.10 -35.12
CA LEU A 7 10.56 -20.68 -33.82
C LEU A 7 11.47 -20.27 -32.65
N ASN A 8 12.54 -19.50 -32.91
CA ASN A 8 13.48 -19.05 -31.91
C ASN A 8 13.09 -17.73 -31.21
N ASP A 9 12.07 -17.00 -31.72
CA ASP A 9 11.57 -15.77 -31.10
C ASP A 9 10.52 -16.00 -30.01
N MET A 10 10.14 -17.26 -29.77
CA MET A 10 9.09 -17.62 -28.78
C MET A 10 9.63 -18.03 -27.41
N ASN A 11 10.92 -17.93 -27.15
CA ASN A 11 11.53 -18.49 -25.92
C ASN A 11 12.17 -17.47 -24.99
N SER A 12 11.77 -16.19 -25.04
CA SER A 12 12.23 -15.14 -24.11
C SER A 12 11.11 -14.52 -23.25
N ASP A 13 9.89 -15.03 -23.33
CA ASP A 13 8.83 -14.69 -22.37
C ASP A 13 9.05 -15.46 -21.05
N LYS A 14 9.99 -15.00 -20.23
CA LYS A 14 9.78 -15.08 -18.80
C LYS A 14 8.43 -14.40 -18.58
N GLU A 15 7.41 -15.17 -18.15
CA GLU A 15 6.09 -14.64 -17.82
C GLU A 15 6.26 -13.38 -16.99
N ASN A 16 6.13 -12.23 -17.61
CA ASN A 16 6.05 -10.95 -16.92
C ASN A 16 4.71 -10.97 -16.18
N VAL A 17 4.75 -11.30 -14.90
CA VAL A 17 3.57 -11.26 -14.04
C VAL A 17 3.19 -9.79 -13.85
N TYR A 18 2.21 -9.35 -14.63
CA TYR A 18 1.65 -8.00 -14.51
C TYR A 18 0.54 -7.97 -13.46
N THR A 19 0.52 -6.87 -12.71
CA THR A 19 -0.64 -6.48 -11.89
C THR A 19 -1.50 -5.49 -12.67
N ILE A 20 -2.80 -5.56 -12.49
CA ILE A 20 -3.74 -4.57 -13.05
C ILE A 20 -4.09 -3.55 -11.96
N LEU A 21 -3.75 -2.29 -12.22
CA LEU A 21 -4.25 -1.16 -11.43
C LEU A 21 -5.56 -0.67 -12.05
N GLU A 22 -6.61 -0.64 -11.25
CA GLU A 22 -7.94 -0.28 -11.68
C GLU A 22 -8.28 1.17 -11.33
N GLY A 23 -8.68 1.94 -12.34
CA GLY A 23 -9.17 3.30 -12.20
C GLY A 23 -8.08 4.36 -12.06
N ILE A 24 -8.48 5.59 -12.36
CA ILE A 24 -7.57 6.74 -12.40
C ILE A 24 -6.85 6.97 -11.06
N THR A 25 -7.48 6.66 -9.93
CA THR A 25 -6.90 6.92 -8.61
C THR A 25 -5.64 6.10 -8.37
N SER A 26 -5.69 4.78 -8.59
CA SER A 26 -4.53 3.89 -8.43
C SER A 26 -3.47 4.19 -9.50
N VAL A 27 -3.89 4.41 -10.75
CA VAL A 27 -2.97 4.74 -11.86
C VAL A 27 -2.24 6.06 -11.59
N SER A 28 -2.97 7.11 -11.19
CA SER A 28 -2.34 8.41 -10.87
C SER A 28 -1.43 8.34 -9.66
N ALA A 29 -1.74 7.51 -8.66
CA ALA A 29 -0.86 7.32 -7.51
C ALA A 29 0.46 6.65 -7.91
N CYS A 30 0.39 5.64 -8.80
CA CYS A 30 1.59 5.02 -9.37
C CYS A 30 2.45 6.04 -10.15
N ILE A 31 1.84 6.87 -11.00
CA ILE A 31 2.54 7.94 -11.73
C ILE A 31 3.13 8.95 -10.74
N LYS A 32 2.39 9.35 -9.70
CA LYS A 32 2.87 10.28 -8.68
C LYS A 32 4.12 9.75 -7.97
N SER A 33 4.22 8.44 -7.70
CA SER A 33 5.44 7.86 -7.14
C SER A 33 6.65 8.01 -8.06
N MET A 34 6.43 8.05 -9.39
CA MET A 34 7.48 8.34 -10.37
C MET A 34 7.87 9.84 -10.34
N ASP A 35 6.88 10.74 -10.23
CA ASP A 35 7.11 12.19 -10.10
C ASP A 35 7.94 12.51 -8.83
N GLU A 36 7.76 11.74 -7.76
CA GLU A 36 8.50 11.87 -6.50
C GLU A 36 9.90 11.20 -6.56
N GLY A 37 10.28 10.61 -7.69
CA GLY A 37 11.58 9.95 -7.88
C GLY A 37 11.72 8.59 -7.17
N VAL A 38 10.63 8.05 -6.64
CA VAL A 38 10.59 6.74 -5.96
C VAL A 38 9.52 5.86 -6.58
N PRO A 39 9.70 5.40 -7.83
CA PRO A 39 8.67 4.66 -8.55
C PRO A 39 8.31 3.37 -7.80
N SER A 40 7.02 3.26 -7.49
CA SER A 40 6.45 2.09 -6.80
C SER A 40 6.47 0.85 -7.69
N ARG A 41 6.30 1.05 -9.01
CA ARG A 41 6.22 0.02 -10.04
C ARG A 41 6.71 0.57 -11.37
N ASP A 42 6.98 -0.34 -12.31
CA ASP A 42 7.15 0.00 -13.72
C ASP A 42 5.79 -0.09 -14.41
N ILE A 43 5.42 0.93 -15.19
CA ILE A 43 4.17 0.95 -15.96
C ILE A 43 4.50 0.41 -17.35
N ALA A 44 3.88 -0.72 -17.74
CA ALA A 44 4.03 -1.27 -19.07
C ALA A 44 3.12 -0.55 -20.08
N GLU A 45 1.83 -0.44 -19.76
CA GLU A 45 0.86 0.29 -20.55
C GLU A 45 -0.32 0.76 -19.70
N ILE A 46 -0.98 1.83 -20.15
CA ILE A 46 -2.27 2.28 -19.64
C ILE A 46 -3.34 2.02 -20.70
N LEU A 47 -4.42 1.37 -20.28
CA LEU A 47 -5.57 1.01 -21.11
C LEU A 47 -6.70 2.00 -20.85
N VAL A 48 -7.29 2.50 -21.93
CA VAL A 48 -8.42 3.44 -21.88
C VAL A 48 -9.56 2.95 -22.75
N ASP A 49 -10.77 3.00 -22.23
CA ASP A 49 -11.98 2.59 -22.94
C ASP A 49 -12.27 3.55 -24.12
N SER A 50 -12.24 3.02 -25.35
CA SER A 50 -12.45 3.77 -26.59
C SER A 50 -13.81 4.45 -26.65
N SER A 51 -14.86 3.85 -26.07
CA SER A 51 -16.18 4.46 -26.00
C SER A 51 -16.19 5.75 -25.17
N LYS A 52 -15.35 5.81 -24.13
CA LYS A 52 -15.18 7.00 -23.29
C LYS A 52 -14.21 8.02 -23.89
N VAL A 53 -13.30 7.59 -24.75
CA VAL A 53 -12.46 8.52 -25.52
C VAL A 53 -13.32 9.34 -26.48
N SER A 54 -14.28 8.68 -27.16
CA SER A 54 -15.17 9.33 -28.12
C SER A 54 -16.32 10.08 -27.47
N GLY A 55 -16.97 9.52 -26.43
CA GLY A 55 -18.19 10.01 -25.79
C GLY A 55 -18.02 10.53 -24.36
N GLY A 56 -16.82 10.47 -23.81
CA GLY A 56 -16.56 10.90 -22.43
C GLY A 56 -16.63 12.41 -22.23
N GLY A 57 -17.21 12.84 -21.10
CA GLY A 57 -17.30 14.26 -20.76
C GLY A 57 -15.93 14.88 -20.43
N ASP A 58 -15.93 16.19 -20.13
CA ASP A 58 -14.71 16.99 -19.88
C ASP A 58 -13.80 16.41 -18.80
N ARG A 59 -14.39 15.76 -17.80
CA ARG A 59 -13.61 15.11 -16.72
C ARG A 59 -12.75 13.96 -17.28
N PHE A 60 -13.30 13.14 -18.18
CA PHE A 60 -12.54 12.05 -18.79
C PHE A 60 -11.47 12.60 -19.75
N ARG A 61 -11.81 13.59 -20.56
CA ARG A 61 -10.86 14.25 -21.47
C ARG A 61 -9.66 14.83 -20.73
N ARG A 62 -9.88 15.49 -19.61
CA ARG A 62 -8.77 16.00 -18.76
C ARG A 62 -7.89 14.89 -18.21
N ARG A 63 -8.49 13.78 -17.75
CA ARG A 63 -7.73 12.60 -17.29
C ARG A 63 -6.89 11.99 -18.39
N LEU A 64 -7.47 11.83 -19.58
CA LEU A 64 -6.75 11.28 -20.74
C LEU A 64 -5.59 12.20 -21.17
N ALA A 65 -5.80 13.50 -21.19
CA ALA A 65 -4.74 14.48 -21.48
C ALA A 65 -3.58 14.37 -20.47
N TYR A 66 -3.89 14.26 -19.17
CA TYR A 66 -2.89 14.01 -18.13
C TYR A 66 -2.11 12.71 -18.37
N LEU A 67 -2.80 11.60 -18.64
CA LEU A 67 -2.15 10.30 -18.89
C LEU A 67 -1.25 10.35 -20.12
N ARG A 68 -1.67 11.01 -21.21
CA ARG A 68 -0.86 11.17 -22.40
C ARG A 68 0.37 12.06 -22.17
N ALA A 69 0.24 13.12 -21.38
CA ALA A 69 1.37 13.97 -21.01
C ALA A 69 2.41 13.16 -20.20
N LYS A 70 1.97 12.37 -19.22
CA LYS A 70 2.85 11.53 -18.42
C LYS A 70 3.44 10.36 -19.22
N SER A 71 2.71 9.84 -20.21
CA SER A 71 3.22 8.87 -21.17
C SER A 71 4.40 9.44 -21.98
N ALA A 72 4.30 10.68 -22.46
CA ALA A 72 5.38 11.35 -23.16
C ALA A 72 6.61 11.62 -22.26
N GLU A 73 6.38 11.86 -20.97
CA GLU A 73 7.44 12.12 -19.98
C GLU A 73 8.19 10.83 -19.57
N TYR A 74 7.46 9.74 -19.32
CA TYR A 74 8.01 8.52 -18.76
C TYR A 74 8.15 7.34 -19.74
N GLY A 75 7.64 7.48 -20.97
CA GLY A 75 7.84 6.50 -22.03
C GLY A 75 6.90 5.28 -22.00
N PHE A 76 5.91 5.21 -21.13
CA PHE A 76 4.92 4.12 -21.14
C PHE A 76 3.83 4.37 -22.20
N ALA A 77 3.21 3.30 -22.71
CA ALA A 77 2.15 3.42 -23.72
C ALA A 77 0.80 3.78 -23.09
N VAL A 78 -0.01 4.57 -23.83
CA VAL A 78 -1.45 4.75 -23.55
C VAL A 78 -2.21 4.20 -24.75
N ARG A 79 -2.90 3.07 -24.57
CA ARG A 79 -3.61 2.33 -25.61
C ARG A 79 -5.11 2.39 -25.41
N GLU A 80 -5.83 2.62 -26.50
CA GLU A 80 -7.28 2.49 -26.51
C GLU A 80 -7.68 1.01 -26.67
N CYS A 81 -8.69 0.58 -25.94
CA CYS A 81 -9.22 -0.79 -26.00
C CYS A 81 -10.75 -0.77 -25.90
N SER A 82 -11.39 -1.89 -26.22
CA SER A 82 -12.85 -2.02 -26.01
C SER A 82 -13.20 -2.12 -24.53
N GLY A 83 -14.44 -1.73 -24.19
CA GLY A 83 -14.96 -1.93 -22.84
C GLY A 83 -14.94 -3.41 -22.41
N ASP A 84 -15.16 -4.34 -23.34
CA ASP A 84 -15.12 -5.78 -23.08
C ASP A 84 -13.71 -6.26 -22.77
N GLU A 85 -12.70 -5.79 -23.52
CA GLU A 85 -11.29 -6.09 -23.21
C GLU A 85 -10.93 -5.59 -21.81
N LEU A 86 -11.33 -4.37 -21.49
CA LEU A 86 -11.06 -3.79 -20.18
C LEU A 86 -11.74 -4.60 -19.05
N ALA A 87 -12.99 -5.05 -19.27
CA ALA A 87 -13.75 -5.85 -18.33
C ALA A 87 -13.13 -7.23 -18.07
N THR A 88 -12.47 -7.83 -19.06
CA THR A 88 -11.75 -9.11 -18.84
C THR A 88 -10.51 -8.97 -17.98
N LEU A 89 -9.91 -7.78 -17.93
CA LEU A 89 -8.68 -7.51 -17.19
C LEU A 89 -8.94 -7.00 -15.77
N THR A 90 -10.11 -6.41 -15.52
CA THR A 90 -10.46 -5.79 -14.24
C THR A 90 -11.41 -6.66 -13.43
N SER A 91 -11.26 -6.65 -12.10
CA SER A 91 -12.17 -7.37 -11.20
C SER A 91 -13.42 -6.58 -10.85
N GLY A 92 -13.36 -5.25 -11.01
CA GLY A 92 -14.44 -4.34 -10.62
C GLY A 92 -15.04 -3.59 -11.81
N THR A 93 -16.24 -3.06 -11.60
CA THR A 93 -16.95 -2.23 -12.60
C THR A 93 -16.69 -0.73 -12.42
N THR A 94 -15.95 -0.34 -11.37
CA THR A 94 -15.76 1.07 -10.98
C THR A 94 -14.48 1.71 -11.52
N HIS A 95 -13.76 1.04 -12.42
CA HIS A 95 -12.50 1.53 -13.01
C HIS A 95 -12.65 2.80 -13.87
N GLY A 96 -13.88 3.18 -14.19
CA GLY A 96 -14.18 4.42 -14.93
C GLY A 96 -13.60 4.47 -16.35
N GLY A 97 -13.28 3.32 -16.96
CA GLY A 97 -12.72 3.19 -18.30
C GLY A 97 -11.19 3.38 -18.36
N ILE A 98 -10.49 3.22 -17.25
CA ILE A 98 -9.02 3.36 -17.16
C ILE A 98 -8.47 2.21 -16.33
N ALA A 99 -7.45 1.53 -16.84
CA ALA A 99 -6.64 0.56 -16.10
C ALA A 99 -5.18 0.66 -16.55
N ALA A 100 -4.26 0.12 -15.78
CA ALA A 100 -2.86 0.02 -16.18
C ALA A 100 -2.32 -1.39 -15.92
N ARG A 101 -1.52 -1.90 -16.85
CA ARG A 101 -0.64 -3.06 -16.64
C ARG A 101 0.67 -2.56 -16.06
N VAL A 102 0.98 -3.04 -14.88
CA VAL A 102 2.18 -2.62 -14.14
C VAL A 102 2.96 -3.84 -13.65
N GLY A 103 4.25 -3.66 -13.44
CA GLY A 103 5.07 -4.65 -12.77
C GLY A 103 4.67 -4.85 -11.30
N GLN A 104 5.33 -5.78 -10.64
CA GLN A 104 5.14 -6.02 -9.21
C GLN A 104 5.51 -4.79 -8.37
N ARG A 105 4.85 -4.64 -7.22
CA ARG A 105 5.19 -3.60 -6.24
C ARG A 105 6.64 -3.77 -5.77
N LYS A 106 7.44 -2.70 -5.88
CA LYS A 106 8.83 -2.67 -5.41
C LYS A 106 8.85 -2.52 -3.89
N ILE A 107 8.94 -3.64 -3.19
CA ILE A 107 9.09 -3.69 -1.74
C ILE A 107 10.58 -3.85 -1.44
N LYS A 108 11.16 -2.87 -0.76
CA LYS A 108 12.58 -2.87 -0.42
C LYS A 108 12.80 -3.48 0.97
N PRO A 109 13.92 -4.16 1.22
CA PRO A 109 14.35 -4.44 2.58
C PRO A 109 14.45 -3.14 3.38
N LEU A 110 14.05 -3.18 4.66
CA LEU A 110 14.26 -2.05 5.55
C LEU A 110 15.77 -1.89 5.80
N ASP A 111 16.26 -0.67 5.63
CA ASP A 111 17.63 -0.28 5.94
C ASP A 111 17.59 0.89 6.94
N ALA A 112 18.55 0.96 7.84
CA ALA A 112 18.69 2.06 8.80
C ALA A 112 18.76 3.43 8.11
N ALA A 113 19.33 3.53 6.90
CA ALA A 113 19.37 4.74 6.10
C ALA A 113 17.98 5.22 5.61
N ASN A 114 16.99 4.34 5.61
CA ASN A 114 15.60 4.65 5.22
C ASN A 114 14.72 5.04 6.40
N ILE A 115 15.25 5.03 7.64
CA ILE A 115 14.51 5.40 8.84
C ILE A 115 14.60 6.91 9.03
N SER A 116 13.45 7.60 8.98
CA SER A 116 13.35 9.03 9.27
C SER A 116 13.73 9.31 10.74
N PRO A 117 14.45 10.38 11.09
CA PRO A 117 14.80 10.68 12.48
C PRO A 117 13.60 10.89 13.41
N HIS A 118 12.47 11.35 12.88
CA HIS A 118 11.25 11.66 13.64
C HIS A 118 10.00 11.08 12.98
N GLY A 119 10.12 9.83 12.48
CA GLY A 119 9.04 9.20 11.73
C GLY A 119 7.99 8.51 12.60
N PHE A 120 6.92 8.10 11.93
CA PHE A 120 5.92 7.17 12.42
C PHE A 120 5.83 5.97 11.47
N TYR A 121 6.04 4.79 11.99
CA TYR A 121 5.99 3.54 11.23
C TYR A 121 4.99 2.56 11.84
N MET A 122 4.38 1.74 10.99
CA MET A 122 3.54 0.62 11.41
C MET A 122 4.21 -0.69 10.99
N LEU A 123 4.44 -1.59 11.96
CA LEU A 123 4.87 -2.96 11.71
C LEU A 123 3.65 -3.88 11.80
N PHE A 124 3.32 -4.56 10.72
CA PHE A 124 2.23 -5.54 10.70
C PHE A 124 2.75 -6.95 11.03
N ASP A 125 2.29 -7.52 12.12
CA ASP A 125 2.63 -8.87 12.55
C ASP A 125 1.47 -9.83 12.24
N GLY A 126 1.50 -10.41 11.02
CA GLY A 126 0.54 -11.44 10.62
C GLY A 126 -0.77 -10.91 10.05
N ILE A 127 -0.79 -9.77 9.38
CA ILE A 127 -1.95 -9.36 8.59
C ILE A 127 -2.08 -10.28 7.36
N GLU A 128 -3.25 -10.88 7.18
CA GLU A 128 -3.52 -11.85 6.12
C GLU A 128 -4.54 -11.32 5.10
N ASP A 129 -5.50 -10.49 5.54
CA ASP A 129 -6.56 -9.97 4.67
C ASP A 129 -6.07 -8.77 3.84
N PRO A 130 -6.06 -8.86 2.49
CA PRO A 130 -5.60 -7.77 1.63
C PRO A 130 -6.49 -6.52 1.69
N TYR A 131 -7.78 -6.66 2.00
CA TYR A 131 -8.67 -5.51 2.19
C TYR A 131 -8.33 -4.75 3.47
N SER A 132 -8.18 -5.47 4.58
CA SER A 132 -7.76 -4.88 5.86
C SER A 132 -6.41 -4.18 5.73
N PHE A 133 -5.47 -4.80 5.01
CA PHE A 133 -4.18 -4.18 4.75
C PHE A 133 -4.31 -2.91 3.91
N GLY A 134 -5.04 -2.96 2.79
CA GLY A 134 -5.22 -1.78 1.92
C GLY A 134 -5.94 -0.62 2.62
N TYR A 135 -6.99 -0.88 3.40
CA TYR A 135 -7.65 0.14 4.21
C TYR A 135 -6.73 0.73 5.29
N SER A 136 -5.87 -0.11 5.90
CA SER A 136 -4.85 0.34 6.85
C SER A 136 -3.86 1.30 6.20
N LEU A 137 -3.33 0.95 5.01
CA LEU A 137 -2.41 1.80 4.26
C LEU A 137 -3.02 3.16 3.92
N ARG A 138 -4.32 3.17 3.56
CA ARG A 138 -5.03 4.42 3.28
C ARG A 138 -5.09 5.34 4.50
N SER A 139 -5.38 4.78 5.67
CA SER A 139 -5.42 5.54 6.93
C SER A 139 -4.03 6.01 7.36
N LEU A 140 -3.02 5.15 7.24
CA LEU A 140 -1.63 5.47 7.57
C LEU A 140 -1.08 6.59 6.68
N TYR A 141 -1.31 6.50 5.36
CA TYR A 141 -0.90 7.55 4.44
C TYR A 141 -1.59 8.90 4.76
N ALA A 142 -2.90 8.87 5.02
CA ALA A 142 -3.66 10.06 5.38
C ALA A 142 -3.21 10.66 6.74
N ALA A 143 -2.78 9.84 7.68
CA ALA A 143 -2.24 10.27 8.98
C ALA A 143 -0.76 10.65 8.93
N GLY A 144 -0.13 10.60 7.75
CA GLY A 144 1.27 10.99 7.57
C GLY A 144 2.28 10.00 8.11
N ALA A 145 2.01 8.70 8.07
CA ALA A 145 3.01 7.67 8.39
C ALA A 145 4.16 7.72 7.37
N ASP A 146 5.38 7.47 7.84
CA ASP A 146 6.59 7.49 7.01
C ASP A 146 6.84 6.15 6.31
N GLY A 147 6.20 5.09 6.77
CA GLY A 147 6.26 3.79 6.11
C GLY A 147 5.58 2.67 6.89
N VAL A 148 5.47 1.54 6.24
CA VAL A 148 4.98 0.30 6.84
C VAL A 148 5.99 -0.81 6.64
N ILE A 149 6.04 -1.73 7.60
CA ILE A 149 6.90 -2.90 7.57
C ILE A 149 6.02 -4.14 7.57
N ILE A 150 6.30 -5.06 6.65
CA ILE A 150 5.64 -6.36 6.57
C ILE A 150 6.70 -7.47 6.67
N PRO A 151 6.57 -8.43 7.59
CA PRO A 151 7.40 -9.61 7.60
C PRO A 151 7.07 -10.50 6.40
N GLY A 152 8.09 -10.91 5.64
CA GLY A 152 8.00 -12.06 4.76
C GLY A 152 7.13 -12.00 3.50
N GLY A 153 6.68 -10.86 3.01
CA GLY A 153 6.15 -10.72 1.64
C GLY A 153 4.88 -11.51 1.26
N HIS A 154 4.10 -12.00 2.21
CA HIS A 154 2.95 -12.90 1.97
C HIS A 154 1.75 -12.29 1.23
N LEU A 155 1.71 -10.96 1.02
CA LEU A 155 0.57 -10.26 0.39
C LEU A 155 0.74 -10.00 -1.11
N ILE A 156 1.83 -10.45 -1.72
CA ILE A 156 2.17 -10.16 -3.13
C ILE A 156 1.12 -10.70 -4.11
N SER A 157 0.50 -11.84 -3.82
CA SER A 157 -0.53 -12.44 -4.69
C SER A 157 -1.86 -11.66 -4.73
N ALA A 158 -2.10 -10.75 -3.79
CA ALA A 158 -3.32 -9.96 -3.68
C ALA A 158 -3.13 -8.47 -4.06
N ASP A 159 -2.09 -8.18 -4.79
CA ASP A 159 -1.56 -6.86 -5.11
C ASP A 159 -2.60 -5.89 -5.69
N SER A 160 -3.41 -6.32 -6.68
CA SER A 160 -4.48 -5.51 -7.26
C SER A 160 -5.57 -5.16 -6.24
N THR A 161 -5.89 -6.09 -5.33
CA THR A 161 -6.88 -5.86 -4.26
C THR A 161 -6.38 -4.82 -3.27
N ILE A 162 -5.11 -4.89 -2.86
CA ILE A 162 -4.48 -3.93 -1.96
C ILE A 162 -4.44 -2.55 -2.61
N SER A 163 -4.04 -2.45 -3.87
CA SER A 163 -3.98 -1.19 -4.59
C SER A 163 -5.35 -0.52 -4.68
N ARG A 164 -6.39 -1.29 -4.99
CA ARG A 164 -7.77 -0.79 -5.06
C ARG A 164 -8.31 -0.38 -3.69
N SER A 165 -8.19 -1.22 -2.66
CA SER A 165 -8.72 -0.94 -1.32
C SER A 165 -7.98 0.21 -0.64
N SER A 166 -6.69 0.40 -0.93
CA SER A 166 -5.92 1.54 -0.42
C SER A 166 -6.24 2.88 -1.10
N ALA A 167 -7.06 2.89 -2.17
CA ALA A 167 -7.31 4.07 -2.99
C ALA A 167 -6.01 4.76 -3.47
N GLY A 168 -5.01 3.96 -3.83
CA GLY A 168 -3.71 4.40 -4.32
C GLY A 168 -2.67 4.68 -3.23
N ALA A 169 -3.02 4.67 -1.95
CA ALA A 169 -2.04 4.88 -0.87
C ALA A 169 -0.92 3.82 -0.89
N TYR A 170 -1.21 2.61 -1.36
CA TYR A 170 -0.21 1.55 -1.52
C TYR A 170 0.93 1.95 -2.47
N GLU A 171 0.65 2.78 -3.47
CA GLU A 171 1.65 3.25 -4.41
C GLU A 171 2.51 4.40 -3.86
N LEU A 172 2.02 5.12 -2.85
CA LEU A 172 2.63 6.34 -2.31
C LEU A 172 3.34 6.12 -0.98
N LEU A 173 2.79 5.25 -0.11
CA LEU A 173 3.38 4.96 1.20
C LEU A 173 4.56 3.97 1.03
N PRO A 174 5.75 4.25 1.56
CA PRO A 174 6.86 3.30 1.57
C PRO A 174 6.47 1.99 2.27
N VAL A 175 6.71 0.87 1.60
CA VAL A 175 6.50 -0.48 2.14
C VAL A 175 7.84 -1.18 2.17
N TYR A 176 8.22 -1.67 3.34
CA TYR A 176 9.47 -2.37 3.58
C TYR A 176 9.22 -3.82 3.99
N SER A 177 10.12 -4.70 3.59
CA SER A 177 10.21 -6.06 4.12
C SER A 177 11.31 -6.14 5.16
N ALA A 178 11.03 -6.79 6.28
CA ALA A 178 12.07 -7.08 7.28
C ALA A 178 11.60 -8.19 8.23
N ASP A 179 12.55 -8.88 8.86
CA ASP A 179 12.26 -9.74 10.01
C ASP A 179 11.86 -8.89 11.22
N GLY A 180 10.75 -9.25 11.89
CA GLY A 180 10.18 -8.46 12.98
C GLY A 180 11.15 -8.24 14.16
N GLY A 181 11.99 -9.22 14.48
CA GLY A 181 12.99 -9.09 15.53
C GLY A 181 14.12 -8.12 15.15
N ALA A 182 14.60 -8.19 13.91
CA ALA A 182 15.61 -7.28 13.39
C ALA A 182 15.11 -5.84 13.34
N VAL A 183 13.85 -5.63 12.95
CA VAL A 183 13.18 -4.31 12.89
C VAL A 183 13.25 -3.59 14.24
N VAL A 184 12.90 -4.28 15.32
CA VAL A 184 12.89 -3.69 16.67
C VAL A 184 14.28 -3.18 17.04
N GLY A 185 15.33 -3.95 16.76
CA GLY A 185 16.72 -3.53 16.99
C GLY A 185 17.10 -2.27 16.23
N MET A 186 16.74 -2.19 14.94
CA MET A 186 17.05 -1.06 14.07
C MET A 186 16.36 0.23 14.55
N PHE A 187 15.06 0.16 14.83
CA PHE A 187 14.31 1.32 15.31
C PHE A 187 14.73 1.77 16.72
N ARG A 188 15.06 0.83 17.61
CA ARG A 188 15.58 1.17 18.93
C ARG A 188 16.93 1.89 18.84
N ALA A 189 17.84 1.43 17.97
CA ALA A 189 19.10 2.11 17.71
C ALA A 189 18.91 3.53 17.14
N ALA A 190 17.82 3.74 16.39
CA ALA A 190 17.41 5.05 15.88
C ALA A 190 16.62 5.92 16.88
N GLY A 191 16.48 5.49 18.15
CA GLY A 191 15.82 6.26 19.20
C GLY A 191 14.29 6.22 19.18
N TYR A 192 13.69 5.26 18.50
CA TYR A 192 12.24 5.09 18.43
C TYR A 192 11.68 4.40 19.66
N ARG A 193 10.52 4.86 20.09
CA ARG A 193 9.65 4.12 20.99
C ARG A 193 8.86 3.08 20.19
N ILE A 194 8.74 1.86 20.73
CA ILE A 194 8.10 0.74 20.05
C ILE A 194 6.97 0.22 20.93
N LEU A 195 5.73 0.35 20.48
CA LEU A 195 4.54 -0.09 21.19
C LEU A 195 3.84 -1.20 20.42
N CYS A 196 3.31 -2.21 21.11
CA CYS A 196 2.43 -3.19 20.49
C CYS A 196 0.95 -2.87 20.74
N SER A 197 0.09 -3.26 19.81
CA SER A 197 -1.36 -3.25 20.02
C SER A 197 -1.80 -4.49 20.81
N GLY A 198 -2.56 -4.32 21.89
CA GLY A 198 -3.02 -5.45 22.70
C GLY A 198 -3.88 -5.01 23.88
N ILE A 199 -4.42 -5.99 24.61
CA ILE A 199 -5.31 -5.74 25.77
C ILE A 199 -4.58 -5.98 27.08
N ARG A 200 -3.70 -7.01 27.13
CA ARG A 200 -3.02 -7.39 28.37
C ARG A 200 -1.90 -6.40 28.69
N ASP A 201 -1.77 -6.03 29.96
CA ASP A 201 -0.71 -5.14 30.46
C ASP A 201 -0.54 -3.86 29.63
N SER A 202 -1.67 -3.29 29.22
CA SER A 202 -1.73 -2.21 28.25
C SER A 202 -2.25 -0.91 28.84
N VAL A 203 -1.75 0.21 28.32
CA VAL A 203 -2.22 1.57 28.61
C VAL A 203 -3.25 1.98 27.56
N SER A 204 -4.22 2.82 27.95
CA SER A 204 -5.14 3.43 26.98
C SER A 204 -4.38 4.23 25.92
N TYR A 205 -4.78 4.13 24.64
CA TYR A 205 -4.14 4.90 23.58
C TYR A 205 -4.20 6.43 23.81
N LEU A 206 -5.21 6.89 24.56
CA LEU A 206 -5.35 8.30 24.97
C LEU A 206 -4.27 8.75 25.96
N ASP A 207 -3.81 7.82 26.80
CA ASP A 207 -2.85 8.08 27.88
C ASP A 207 -1.42 7.63 27.52
N ALA A 208 -1.28 6.92 26.39
CA ALA A 208 -0.02 6.31 25.98
C ALA A 208 1.01 7.31 25.42
N GLY A 209 0.62 8.56 25.19
CA GLY A 209 1.50 9.59 24.60
C GLY A 209 2.08 9.14 23.26
N LEU A 210 1.21 8.88 22.29
CA LEU A 210 1.60 8.37 20.96
C LEU A 210 2.25 9.48 20.11
N SER A 211 3.47 9.88 20.49
CA SER A 211 4.26 10.91 19.79
C SER A 211 5.44 10.31 19.04
N ARG A 212 5.84 10.95 17.95
CA ARG A 212 7.03 10.57 17.14
C ARG A 212 8.34 10.85 17.91
N PRO A 213 9.41 10.09 17.67
CA PRO A 213 9.54 8.97 16.76
C PRO A 213 8.91 7.68 17.34
N LEU A 214 8.07 7.01 16.55
CA LEU A 214 7.24 5.90 17.06
C LEU A 214 7.09 4.78 16.03
N VAL A 215 7.17 3.54 16.53
CA VAL A 215 6.69 2.36 15.81
C VAL A 215 5.51 1.76 16.58
N ILE A 216 4.43 1.45 15.88
CA ILE A 216 3.34 0.64 16.44
C ILE A 216 3.35 -0.72 15.74
N VAL A 217 3.41 -1.77 16.54
CA VAL A 217 3.29 -3.16 16.09
C VAL A 217 1.81 -3.53 16.14
N MET A 218 1.23 -3.80 14.99
CA MET A 218 -0.17 -4.20 14.82
C MET A 218 -0.26 -5.69 14.52
N GLY A 219 -0.95 -6.43 15.36
CA GLY A 219 -1.19 -7.85 15.16
C GLY A 219 -2.27 -8.13 14.12
N GLY A 220 -2.24 -9.35 13.55
CA GLY A 220 -3.31 -9.85 12.69
C GLY A 220 -4.60 -10.18 13.46
N GLU A 221 -5.71 -10.35 12.70
CA GLU A 221 -7.05 -10.51 13.26
C GLU A 221 -7.20 -11.75 14.15
N LYS A 222 -6.50 -12.82 13.86
CA LYS A 222 -6.68 -14.12 14.54
C LYS A 222 -5.83 -14.28 15.79
N ARG A 223 -4.61 -13.78 15.78
CA ARG A 223 -3.60 -14.09 16.81
C ARG A 223 -3.11 -12.87 17.60
N GLY A 224 -3.44 -11.67 17.13
CA GLY A 224 -2.85 -10.45 17.68
C GLY A 224 -1.34 -10.36 17.40
N VAL A 225 -0.62 -9.62 18.21
CA VAL A 225 0.85 -9.53 18.15
C VAL A 225 1.48 -10.79 18.75
N SER A 226 2.48 -11.36 18.07
CA SER A 226 3.21 -12.54 18.54
C SER A 226 3.91 -12.26 19.87
N SER A 227 4.00 -13.29 20.73
CA SER A 227 4.60 -13.16 22.07
C SER A 227 6.05 -12.70 22.00
N SER A 228 6.79 -13.15 20.98
CA SER A 228 8.18 -12.77 20.75
C SER A 228 8.35 -11.29 20.44
N LEU A 229 7.47 -10.71 19.61
CA LEU A 229 7.48 -9.28 19.34
C LEU A 229 6.95 -8.46 20.50
N ALA A 230 5.87 -8.89 21.16
CA ALA A 230 5.33 -8.21 22.33
C ALA A 230 6.36 -8.09 23.48
N ALA A 231 7.16 -9.14 23.70
CA ALA A 231 8.18 -9.17 24.75
C ALA A 231 9.34 -8.17 24.53
N VAL A 232 9.55 -7.73 23.30
CA VAL A 232 10.62 -6.76 22.97
C VAL A 232 10.09 -5.35 22.70
N CYS A 233 8.78 -5.11 22.81
CA CYS A 233 8.20 -3.78 22.76
C CYS A 233 8.38 -3.04 24.11
N ASP A 234 8.38 -1.71 24.06
CA ASP A 234 8.53 -0.86 25.26
C ASP A 234 7.22 -0.76 26.06
N GLY A 235 6.13 -1.26 25.53
CA GLY A 235 4.82 -1.32 26.16
C GLY A 235 3.72 -1.74 25.20
N CYS A 236 2.52 -1.85 25.74
CA CYS A 236 1.34 -2.23 24.99
C CYS A 236 0.26 -1.14 25.06
N VAL A 237 -0.40 -0.89 23.95
CA VAL A 237 -1.47 0.10 23.83
C VAL A 237 -2.79 -0.57 23.46
N ARG A 238 -3.88 -0.17 24.13
CA ARG A 238 -5.24 -0.63 23.84
C ARG A 238 -6.14 0.52 23.41
N ILE A 239 -7.11 0.18 22.58
CA ILE A 239 -8.26 1.04 22.28
C ILE A 239 -9.38 0.63 23.25
N GLY A 240 -9.75 1.54 24.16
CA GLY A 240 -10.84 1.32 25.09
C GLY A 240 -12.19 1.41 24.37
N TYR A 241 -13.15 0.57 24.77
CA TYR A 241 -14.51 0.56 24.24
C TYR A 241 -15.49 1.21 25.23
N GLY A 242 -16.40 2.02 24.72
CA GLY A 242 -17.44 2.66 25.53
C GLY A 242 -18.55 1.70 26.01
N ARG A 243 -18.54 0.45 25.54
CA ARG A 243 -19.48 -0.60 25.91
C ARG A 243 -18.76 -1.92 26.09
N GLN A 244 -19.37 -2.83 26.84
CA GLN A 244 -18.90 -4.20 26.93
C GLN A 244 -19.12 -4.88 25.56
N PHE A 245 -18.03 -5.30 24.93
CA PHE A 245 -18.02 -5.88 23.59
C PHE A 245 -17.10 -7.09 23.56
N MET A 246 -17.63 -8.26 23.20
CA MET A 246 -16.89 -9.51 23.17
C MET A 246 -16.04 -9.69 21.91
N GLY A 247 -16.21 -8.84 20.91
CA GLY A 247 -15.42 -8.81 19.68
C GLY A 247 -14.27 -7.79 19.74
N SER A 248 -13.63 -7.58 18.61
CA SER A 248 -12.60 -6.55 18.43
C SER A 248 -12.92 -5.66 17.23
N LEU A 249 -12.33 -4.48 17.16
CA LEU A 249 -12.28 -3.70 15.93
C LEU A 249 -11.52 -4.50 14.87
N SER A 250 -11.91 -4.35 13.60
CA SER A 250 -11.06 -4.82 12.51
C SER A 250 -9.69 -4.16 12.57
N THR A 251 -8.66 -4.83 12.05
CA THR A 251 -7.30 -4.28 12.01
C THR A 251 -7.27 -2.90 11.37
N ALA A 252 -7.98 -2.70 10.27
CA ALA A 252 -8.05 -1.40 9.60
C ALA A 252 -8.66 -0.29 10.47
N CYS A 253 -9.72 -0.60 11.24
CA CYS A 253 -10.32 0.36 12.17
C CYS A 253 -9.36 0.70 13.31
N ALA A 254 -8.70 -0.31 13.90
CA ALA A 254 -7.75 -0.10 14.98
C ALA A 254 -6.53 0.73 14.51
N VAL A 255 -5.99 0.42 13.32
CA VAL A 255 -4.93 1.20 12.68
C VAL A 255 -5.35 2.65 12.49
N SER A 256 -6.57 2.88 12.01
CA SER A 256 -7.07 4.25 11.80
C SER A 256 -7.10 5.05 13.09
N VAL A 257 -7.65 4.48 14.17
CA VAL A 257 -7.71 5.14 15.48
C VAL A 257 -6.32 5.50 15.99
N LEU A 258 -5.38 4.55 15.96
CA LEU A 258 -4.02 4.76 16.47
C LEU A 258 -3.23 5.74 15.58
N ALA A 259 -3.36 5.65 14.26
CA ALA A 259 -2.63 6.52 13.34
C ALA A 259 -3.07 7.99 13.47
N PHE A 260 -4.37 8.26 13.58
CA PHE A 260 -4.87 9.62 13.77
C PHE A 260 -4.59 10.17 15.18
N GLU A 261 -4.45 9.29 16.19
CA GLU A 261 -3.96 9.72 17.50
C GLU A 261 -2.49 10.13 17.45
N VAL A 262 -1.64 9.42 16.70
CA VAL A 262 -0.25 9.85 16.45
C VAL A 262 -0.23 11.21 15.75
N LEU A 263 -1.06 11.40 14.72
CA LEU A 263 -1.19 12.68 14.02
C LEU A 263 -1.59 13.80 14.99
N ARG A 264 -2.61 13.57 15.83
CA ARG A 264 -3.07 14.56 16.84
C ARG A 264 -1.94 14.97 17.80
N ASN A 265 -1.14 14.03 18.26
CA ASN A 265 -0.02 14.28 19.17
C ASN A 265 1.23 14.87 18.48
N SER A 266 1.26 14.91 17.15
CA SER A 266 2.38 15.46 16.38
C SER A 266 2.30 16.98 16.14
N GLY A 267 1.27 17.66 16.64
CA GLY A 267 1.18 19.12 16.65
C GLY A 267 0.72 19.74 15.33
N ASN A 268 -0.15 19.05 14.58
CA ASN A 268 -0.90 19.67 13.46
C ASN A 268 -2.19 20.30 13.93
#